data_dee14fe4d6d43fa273e2c181c40813bf
#
_entry.id   dee14fe4d6d43fa273e2c181c40813bf
#
_cell.length_a   1.000
_cell.length_b   1.000
_cell.length_c   1.000
_cell.angle_alpha   90.00
_cell.angle_beta   90.00
_cell.angle_gamma   90.00
#
_symmetry.space_group_name_H-M   'P 1'
#
loop_
_entity.id
_entity.type
_entity.pdbx_description
1 polymer ?
#
loop_
_entity_poly.entity_id
_entity_poly.type
_entity_poly.pdbx_seq_one_letter_code
_entity_poly.pdbx_strand_id
1 'polypeptide(L)'
;MLFDQRGSGQSLPHGETAQNTTQDLIADIEVLRQQLGIEQWLLFGGSWGSTLALAYAIAHPERVSGLILRGIFLGTRAEVDWFLHDMGRFFPEAYDQFVSYLTVEERGDILLSYHEKLMDPQALVHQPAAERWASYETSCSTLRAGMRRVTGR
;
A
#
# COMPACT_ATOMS: atom_id res chain seq x y z
N MET A 1 -11.85 -3.94 15.08
CA MET A 1 -10.58 -3.28 15.40
C MET A 1 -9.94 -2.78 14.10
N LEU A 2 -9.34 -1.61 14.14
CA LEU A 2 -8.42 -1.12 13.11
C LEU A 2 -7.06 -0.92 13.78
N PHE A 3 -5.99 -1.19 13.05
CA PHE A 3 -4.63 -0.96 13.52
C PHE A 3 -3.76 -0.42 12.38
N ASP A 4 -2.76 0.35 12.74
CA ASP A 4 -1.73 0.78 11.81
C ASP A 4 -0.62 -0.28 11.78
N GLN A 5 -0.23 -0.71 10.59
CA GLN A 5 0.87 -1.66 10.43
C GLN A 5 2.19 -1.03 10.94
N ARG A 6 3.17 -1.87 11.31
CA ARG A 6 4.48 -1.36 11.73
C ARG A 6 5.05 -0.39 10.68
N GLY A 7 5.67 0.67 11.13
CA GLY A 7 6.24 1.71 10.27
C GLY A 7 5.22 2.69 9.67
N SER A 8 3.92 2.49 9.86
CA SER A 8 2.87 3.35 9.28
C SER A 8 1.94 3.95 10.32
N GLY A 9 1.21 5.01 9.94
CA GLY A 9 0.22 5.67 10.77
C GLY A 9 0.77 6.15 12.10
N GLN A 10 0.23 5.65 13.21
CA GLN A 10 0.70 5.95 14.57
C GLN A 10 1.67 4.88 15.12
N SER A 11 1.92 3.81 14.38
CA SER A 11 2.88 2.77 14.77
C SER A 11 4.31 3.22 14.57
N LEU A 12 5.16 2.95 15.57
CA LEU A 12 6.55 3.38 15.60
C LEU A 12 7.52 2.19 15.39
N PRO A 13 8.74 2.45 14.89
CA PRO A 13 9.24 3.74 14.36
C PRO A 13 8.65 4.05 12.97
N HIS A 14 8.39 5.33 12.68
CA HIS A 14 7.80 5.73 11.40
C HIS A 14 8.75 5.47 10.23
N GLY A 15 8.20 4.93 9.13
CA GLY A 15 8.93 4.67 7.89
C GLY A 15 9.98 3.56 8.01
N GLU A 16 10.02 2.82 9.13
CA GLU A 16 10.97 1.72 9.30
C GLU A 16 10.57 0.55 8.38
N THR A 17 11.54 0.09 7.61
CA THR A 17 11.38 -1.03 6.67
C THR A 17 12.09 -2.31 7.11
N ALA A 18 12.95 -2.23 8.13
CA ALA A 18 13.60 -3.40 8.70
C ALA A 18 12.55 -4.30 9.36
N GLN A 19 12.65 -5.61 9.12
CA GLN A 19 11.70 -6.59 9.65
C GLN A 19 10.23 -6.21 9.35
N ASN A 20 9.96 -5.70 8.16
CA ASN A 20 8.63 -5.28 7.72
C ASN A 20 8.19 -6.07 6.48
N THR A 21 8.38 -7.38 6.55
CA THR A 21 7.92 -8.31 5.53
C THR A 21 6.46 -8.69 5.73
N THR A 22 5.83 -9.29 4.73
CA THR A 22 4.47 -9.83 4.86
C THR A 22 4.36 -10.83 6.02
N GLN A 23 5.41 -11.63 6.25
CA GLN A 23 5.46 -12.60 7.35
C GLN A 23 5.51 -11.92 8.72
N ASP A 24 6.26 -10.82 8.83
CA ASP A 24 6.29 -10.02 10.05
C ASP A 24 4.92 -9.41 10.36
N LEU A 25 4.22 -8.92 9.33
CA LEU A 25 2.87 -8.37 9.47
C LEU A 25 1.84 -9.44 9.86
N ILE A 26 1.95 -10.67 9.32
CA ILE A 26 1.12 -11.81 9.72
C ILE A 26 1.36 -12.13 11.20
N ALA A 27 2.62 -12.13 11.64
CA ALA A 27 2.97 -12.38 13.05
C ALA A 27 2.39 -11.29 13.97
N ASP A 28 2.45 -10.01 13.58
CA ASP A 28 1.84 -8.92 14.34
C ASP A 28 0.34 -9.08 14.50
N ILE A 29 -0.35 -9.47 13.42
CA ILE A 29 -1.79 -9.72 13.44
C ILE A 29 -2.11 -10.84 14.45
N GLU A 30 -1.31 -11.91 14.47
CA GLU A 30 -1.51 -13.02 15.39
C GLU A 30 -1.24 -12.62 16.85
N VAL A 31 -0.22 -11.81 17.10
CA VAL A 31 0.05 -11.24 18.43
C VAL A 31 -1.14 -10.39 18.91
N LEU A 32 -1.68 -9.52 18.05
CA LEU A 32 -2.84 -8.68 18.36
C LEU A 32 -4.07 -9.56 18.67
N ARG A 33 -4.32 -10.59 17.87
CA ARG A 33 -5.44 -11.53 18.11
C ARG A 33 -5.34 -12.16 19.48
N GLN A 34 -4.14 -12.69 19.82
CA GLN A 34 -3.88 -13.35 21.09
C GLN A 34 -4.04 -12.39 22.28
N GLN A 35 -3.48 -11.18 22.20
CA GLN A 35 -3.59 -10.17 23.26
C GLN A 35 -5.03 -9.74 23.51
N LEU A 36 -5.87 -9.75 22.48
CA LEU A 36 -7.29 -9.42 22.59
C LEU A 36 -8.16 -10.61 23.00
N GLY A 37 -7.59 -11.80 23.17
CA GLY A 37 -8.32 -13.01 23.55
C GLY A 37 -9.32 -13.47 22.46
N ILE A 38 -9.10 -13.09 21.19
CA ILE A 38 -10.00 -13.43 20.09
C ILE A 38 -9.65 -14.82 19.56
N GLU A 39 -10.61 -15.73 19.53
CA GLU A 39 -10.39 -17.07 18.96
C GLU A 39 -10.38 -17.05 17.43
N GLN A 40 -11.40 -16.45 16.85
CA GLN A 40 -11.55 -16.24 15.39
C GLN A 40 -12.07 -14.85 15.12
N TRP A 41 -11.73 -14.30 13.97
CA TRP A 41 -12.23 -13.00 13.54
C TRP A 41 -12.60 -12.95 12.06
N LEU A 42 -13.47 -12.01 11.74
CA LEU A 42 -13.77 -11.60 10.38
C LEU A 42 -12.72 -10.56 9.98
N LEU A 43 -12.04 -10.79 8.87
CA LEU A 43 -11.06 -9.84 8.34
C LEU A 43 -11.69 -8.93 7.30
N PHE A 44 -11.39 -7.65 7.38
CA PHE A 44 -11.72 -6.66 6.36
C PHE A 44 -10.43 -6.07 5.81
N GLY A 45 -10.18 -6.22 4.50
CA GLY A 45 -8.98 -5.73 3.83
C GLY A 45 -9.30 -5.02 2.52
N GLY A 46 -8.66 -3.86 2.31
CA GLY A 46 -8.76 -3.11 1.06
C GLY A 46 -7.38 -2.91 0.41
N SER A 47 -7.29 -3.03 -0.93
CA SER A 47 -6.04 -2.89 -1.68
C SER A 47 -4.95 -3.82 -1.11
N TRP A 48 -3.76 -3.32 -0.74
CA TRP A 48 -2.73 -4.09 -0.03
C TRP A 48 -3.29 -4.84 1.20
N GLY A 49 -4.25 -4.27 1.90
CA GLY A 49 -4.92 -4.95 3.02
C GLY A 49 -5.67 -6.22 2.61
N SER A 50 -6.11 -6.34 1.35
CA SER A 50 -6.69 -7.59 0.86
C SER A 50 -5.64 -8.68 0.67
N THR A 51 -4.45 -8.31 0.19
CA THR A 51 -3.29 -9.20 0.08
C THR A 51 -2.89 -9.72 1.47
N LEU A 52 -2.76 -8.82 2.43
CA LEU A 52 -2.38 -9.17 3.80
C LEU A 52 -3.44 -10.03 4.49
N ALA A 53 -4.74 -9.72 4.30
CA ALA A 53 -5.83 -10.52 4.86
C ALA A 53 -5.86 -11.94 4.29
N LEU A 54 -5.61 -12.10 2.99
CA LEU A 54 -5.49 -13.40 2.33
C LEU A 54 -4.26 -14.17 2.82
N ALA A 55 -3.11 -13.50 2.90
CA ALA A 55 -1.87 -14.11 3.38
C ALA A 55 -2.02 -14.61 4.83
N TYR A 56 -2.65 -13.81 5.70
CA TYR A 56 -2.98 -14.23 7.06
C TYR A 56 -3.95 -15.42 7.09
N ALA A 57 -5.01 -15.38 6.29
CA ALA A 57 -5.99 -16.46 6.23
C ALA A 57 -5.38 -17.79 5.73
N ILE A 58 -4.40 -17.74 4.84
CA ILE A 58 -3.66 -18.90 4.36
C ILE A 58 -2.75 -19.44 5.48
N ALA A 59 -2.10 -18.56 6.24
CA ALA A 59 -1.21 -18.96 7.33
C ALA A 59 -1.97 -19.48 8.56
N HIS A 60 -3.16 -18.94 8.84
CA HIS A 60 -3.97 -19.22 10.02
C HIS A 60 -5.45 -19.46 9.67
N PRO A 61 -5.78 -20.47 8.84
CA PRO A 61 -7.15 -20.67 8.36
C PRO A 61 -8.15 -20.93 9.49
N GLU A 62 -7.68 -21.54 10.59
CA GLU A 62 -8.50 -21.81 11.78
C GLU A 62 -8.82 -20.55 12.61
N ARG A 63 -8.15 -19.43 12.34
CA ARG A 63 -8.34 -18.14 13.04
C ARG A 63 -9.25 -17.17 12.28
N VAL A 64 -9.71 -17.56 11.09
CA VAL A 64 -10.52 -16.68 10.23
C VAL A 64 -11.91 -17.25 10.05
N SER A 65 -12.91 -16.51 10.52
CA SER A 65 -14.32 -16.85 10.34
C SER A 65 -14.89 -16.38 8.98
N GLY A 66 -14.20 -15.45 8.30
CA GLY A 66 -14.59 -14.94 6.99
C GLY A 66 -13.72 -13.78 6.55
N LEU A 67 -13.86 -13.41 5.28
CA LEU A 67 -13.11 -12.34 4.62
C LEU A 67 -14.09 -11.38 3.93
N ILE A 68 -13.87 -10.08 4.11
CA ILE A 68 -14.48 -9.01 3.31
C ILE A 68 -13.33 -8.27 2.63
N LEU A 69 -13.24 -8.42 1.31
CA LEU A 69 -12.15 -7.86 0.51
C LEU A 69 -12.69 -6.79 -0.43
N ARG A 70 -12.00 -5.65 -0.49
CA ARG A 70 -12.37 -4.51 -1.31
C ARG A 70 -11.18 -4.05 -2.15
N GLY A 71 -11.41 -3.75 -3.45
CA GLY A 71 -10.33 -3.35 -4.36
C GLY A 71 -9.19 -4.37 -4.28
N ILE A 72 -9.52 -5.63 -4.54
CA ILE A 72 -8.63 -6.78 -4.34
C ILE A 72 -7.36 -6.56 -5.16
N PHE A 73 -6.22 -6.71 -4.50
CA PHE A 73 -4.90 -6.67 -5.09
C PHE A 73 -4.12 -7.90 -4.61
N LEU A 74 -3.59 -8.68 -5.53
CA LEU A 74 -2.86 -9.92 -5.25
C LEU A 74 -1.35 -9.76 -5.44
N GLY A 75 -0.91 -8.61 -5.93
CA GLY A 75 0.49 -8.33 -6.21
C GLY A 75 1.02 -9.10 -7.43
N THR A 76 0.15 -9.55 -8.32
CA THR A 76 0.56 -10.21 -9.54
C THR A 76 1.26 -9.24 -10.50
N ARG A 77 2.14 -9.76 -11.34
CA ARG A 77 2.81 -8.93 -12.35
C ARG A 77 1.81 -8.18 -13.22
N ALA A 78 0.74 -8.83 -13.64
CA ALA A 78 -0.29 -8.22 -14.47
C ALA A 78 -1.01 -7.04 -13.77
N GLU A 79 -1.28 -7.14 -12.46
CA GLU A 79 -1.89 -6.04 -11.69
C GLU A 79 -0.91 -4.86 -11.52
N VAL A 80 0.37 -5.17 -11.30
CA VAL A 80 1.42 -4.14 -11.21
C VAL A 80 1.58 -3.43 -12.55
N ASP A 81 1.66 -4.17 -13.65
CA ASP A 81 1.78 -3.60 -14.99
C ASP A 81 0.53 -2.78 -15.37
N TRP A 82 -0.66 -3.25 -15.00
CA TRP A 82 -1.89 -2.49 -15.16
C TRP A 82 -1.81 -1.13 -14.44
N PHE A 83 -1.42 -1.12 -13.17
CA PHE A 83 -1.33 0.10 -12.37
C PHE A 83 -0.27 1.07 -12.90
N LEU A 84 0.90 0.56 -13.28
CA LEU A 84 2.04 1.39 -13.71
C LEU A 84 1.98 1.85 -15.16
N HIS A 85 1.15 1.23 -16.00
CA HIS A 85 1.13 1.53 -17.44
C HIS A 85 -0.29 1.74 -17.96
N ASP A 86 -1.21 0.79 -17.75
CA ASP A 86 -2.53 0.83 -18.39
C ASP A 86 -3.49 1.83 -17.76
N MET A 87 -3.36 2.11 -16.46
CA MET A 87 -4.17 3.12 -15.76
C MET A 87 -4.01 4.52 -16.35
N GLY A 88 -2.89 4.84 -16.98
CA GLY A 88 -2.65 6.08 -17.69
C GLY A 88 -3.65 6.36 -18.81
N ARG A 89 -4.31 5.33 -19.36
CA ARG A 89 -5.38 5.49 -20.36
C ARG A 89 -6.66 6.09 -19.76
N PHE A 90 -6.88 5.91 -18.48
CA PHE A 90 -8.05 6.41 -17.75
C PHE A 90 -7.75 7.71 -17.00
N PHE A 91 -6.51 7.91 -16.58
CA PHE A 91 -6.04 9.05 -15.79
C PHE A 91 -4.78 9.67 -16.41
N PRO A 92 -4.85 10.17 -17.67
CA PRO A 92 -3.67 10.60 -18.42
C PRO A 92 -2.90 11.72 -17.73
N GLU A 93 -3.58 12.72 -17.16
CA GLU A 93 -2.90 13.84 -16.51
C GLU A 93 -2.16 13.41 -15.23
N ALA A 94 -2.76 12.51 -14.46
CA ALA A 94 -2.12 11.97 -13.26
C ALA A 94 -0.93 11.07 -13.63
N TYR A 95 -1.07 10.30 -14.69
CA TYR A 95 0.00 9.46 -15.21
C TYR A 95 1.18 10.29 -15.74
N ASP A 96 0.91 11.35 -16.50
CA ASP A 96 1.95 12.25 -17.01
C ASP A 96 2.73 12.91 -15.86
N GLN A 97 2.05 13.32 -14.79
CA GLN A 97 2.71 13.86 -13.60
C GLN A 97 3.55 12.80 -12.87
N PHE A 98 3.07 11.56 -12.84
CA PHE A 98 3.74 10.44 -12.21
C PHE A 98 5.03 10.08 -12.98
N VAL A 99 4.95 9.85 -14.29
CA VAL A 99 6.12 9.43 -15.07
C VAL A 99 7.08 10.58 -15.37
N SER A 100 6.60 11.84 -15.43
CA SER A 100 7.49 12.99 -15.70
C SER A 100 8.45 13.30 -14.54
N TYR A 101 8.20 12.77 -13.36
CA TYR A 101 9.13 12.83 -12.22
C TYR A 101 10.39 11.98 -12.47
N LEU A 102 10.31 10.97 -13.31
CA LEU A 102 11.41 10.08 -13.68
C LEU A 102 12.12 10.60 -14.91
N THR A 103 13.45 10.39 -14.98
CA THR A 103 14.21 10.62 -16.21
C THR A 103 13.77 9.66 -17.32
N VAL A 104 14.19 9.92 -18.55
CA VAL A 104 13.84 9.05 -19.69
C VAL A 104 14.32 7.61 -19.48
N GLU A 105 15.52 7.47 -18.93
CA GLU A 105 16.15 6.17 -18.64
C GLU A 105 15.39 5.43 -17.52
N GLU A 106 15.01 6.14 -16.47
CA GLU A 106 14.27 5.59 -15.32
C GLU A 106 12.88 5.09 -15.69
N ARG A 107 12.28 5.63 -16.74
CA ARG A 107 10.96 5.17 -17.24
C ARG A 107 10.99 3.76 -17.85
N GLY A 108 12.17 3.21 -18.09
CA GLY A 108 12.35 1.83 -18.56
C GLY A 108 11.91 0.78 -17.53
N ASP A 109 12.03 1.10 -16.23
CA ASP A 109 11.46 0.30 -15.14
C ASP A 109 10.94 1.24 -14.04
N ILE A 110 9.68 1.65 -14.18
CA ILE A 110 9.03 2.60 -13.27
C ILE A 110 9.01 2.08 -11.83
N LEU A 111 8.73 0.77 -11.65
CA LEU A 111 8.64 0.18 -10.31
C LEU A 111 9.99 0.24 -9.59
N LEU A 112 11.06 -0.21 -10.26
CA LEU A 112 12.40 -0.20 -9.69
C LEU A 112 12.86 1.24 -9.41
N SER A 113 12.65 2.15 -10.35
CA SER A 113 13.08 3.55 -10.20
C SER A 113 12.38 4.27 -9.05
N TYR A 114 11.07 4.04 -8.87
CA TYR A 114 10.38 4.55 -7.68
C TYR A 114 10.83 3.86 -6.40
N HIS A 115 11.06 2.55 -6.43
CA HIS A 115 11.58 1.82 -5.27
C HIS A 115 12.92 2.40 -4.80
N GLU A 116 13.87 2.58 -5.71
CA GLU A 116 15.18 3.16 -5.39
C GLU A 116 15.06 4.55 -4.79
N LYS A 117 14.21 5.42 -5.37
CA LYS A 117 13.99 6.76 -4.84
C LYS A 117 13.30 6.77 -3.47
N LEU A 118 12.33 5.89 -3.26
CA LEU A 118 11.62 5.78 -1.98
C LEU A 118 12.52 5.24 -0.85
N MET A 119 13.49 4.39 -1.20
CA MET A 119 14.45 3.82 -0.26
C MET A 119 15.71 4.69 -0.06
N ASP A 120 15.83 5.80 -0.79
CA ASP A 120 16.95 6.72 -0.62
C ASP A 120 16.92 7.37 0.79
N PRO A 121 18.03 7.38 1.53
CA PRO A 121 18.05 7.96 2.87
C PRO A 121 17.90 9.49 2.91
N GLN A 122 18.08 10.16 1.77
CA GLN A 122 17.97 11.60 1.67
C GLN A 122 16.51 12.05 1.52
N ALA A 123 16.01 12.86 2.45
CA ALA A 123 14.66 13.39 2.43
C ALA A 123 14.32 14.14 1.13
N LEU A 124 15.29 14.83 0.54
CA LEU A 124 15.13 15.53 -0.73
C LEU A 124 14.90 14.60 -1.92
N VAL A 125 15.15 13.30 -1.78
CA VAL A 125 14.91 12.27 -2.81
C VAL A 125 13.62 11.51 -2.51
N HIS A 126 13.51 10.92 -1.32
CA HIS A 126 12.37 10.03 -1.03
C HIS A 126 11.04 10.78 -0.82
N GLN A 127 11.05 11.99 -0.25
CA GLN A 127 9.81 12.72 0.00
C GLN A 127 9.07 13.11 -1.29
N PRO A 128 9.73 13.73 -2.30
CA PRO A 128 9.06 14.01 -3.56
C PRO A 128 8.59 12.75 -4.29
N ALA A 129 9.36 11.65 -4.21
CA ALA A 129 8.96 10.37 -4.80
C ALA A 129 7.67 9.83 -4.14
N ALA A 130 7.62 9.87 -2.80
CA ALA A 130 6.45 9.46 -2.03
C ALA A 130 5.21 10.32 -2.34
N GLU A 131 5.39 11.64 -2.45
CA GLU A 131 4.31 12.56 -2.83
C GLU A 131 3.76 12.26 -4.23
N ARG A 132 4.63 11.99 -5.20
CA ARG A 132 4.22 11.65 -6.57
C ARG A 132 3.48 10.33 -6.63
N TRP A 133 4.01 9.30 -5.95
CA TRP A 133 3.35 8.01 -5.86
C TRP A 133 1.97 8.11 -5.22
N ALA A 134 1.88 8.73 -4.03
CA ALA A 134 0.62 8.88 -3.31
C ALA A 134 -0.41 9.73 -4.08
N SER A 135 0.04 10.75 -4.81
CA SER A 135 -0.84 11.57 -5.65
C SER A 135 -1.42 10.77 -6.81
N TYR A 136 -0.60 9.96 -7.48
CA TYR A 136 -1.04 9.09 -8.56
C TYR A 136 -2.04 8.05 -8.06
N GLU A 137 -1.70 7.33 -6.99
CA GLU A 137 -2.56 6.33 -6.37
C GLU A 137 -3.92 6.93 -5.94
N THR A 138 -3.91 8.10 -5.32
CA THR A 138 -5.12 8.82 -4.93
C THR A 138 -5.99 9.18 -6.14
N SER A 139 -5.37 9.67 -7.21
CA SER A 139 -6.07 10.02 -8.45
C SER A 139 -6.74 8.80 -9.09
N CYS A 140 -6.05 7.65 -9.09
CA CYS A 140 -6.58 6.40 -9.63
C CYS A 140 -7.66 5.75 -8.75
N SER A 141 -7.70 6.11 -7.46
CA SER A 141 -8.64 5.53 -6.49
C SER A 141 -9.97 6.29 -6.40
N THR A 142 -10.11 7.46 -7.05
CA THR A 142 -11.30 8.31 -6.97
C THR A 142 -11.71 8.84 -8.34
N LEU A 143 -13.01 8.70 -8.67
CA LEU A 143 -13.57 9.26 -9.92
C LEU A 143 -13.82 10.77 -9.85
N ARG A 144 -13.71 11.38 -8.68
CA ARG A 144 -13.86 12.84 -8.48
C ARG A 144 -12.54 13.41 -7.98
N ALA A 145 -11.87 14.17 -8.82
CA ALA A 145 -10.77 15.02 -8.39
C ALA A 145 -11.30 16.02 -7.33
N GLY A 146 -10.70 15.98 -6.13
CA GLY A 146 -10.77 17.11 -5.22
C GLY A 146 -11.91 17.17 -4.20
N MET A 147 -12.18 16.12 -3.43
CA MET A 147 -12.58 16.33 -2.03
C MET A 147 -11.36 16.18 -1.13
N ARG A 148 -10.53 17.23 -1.05
CA ARG A 148 -9.66 17.39 0.12
C ARG A 148 -10.59 17.45 1.32
N ARG A 149 -10.60 16.42 2.15
CA ARG A 149 -11.12 16.60 3.52
C ARG A 149 -10.23 17.64 4.17
N VAL A 150 -10.74 18.85 4.28
CA VAL A 150 -10.19 19.83 5.21
C VAL A 150 -10.45 19.25 6.59
N THR A 151 -9.45 18.55 7.15
CA THR A 151 -9.43 18.26 8.57
C THR A 151 -9.17 19.60 9.26
N GLY A 152 -10.24 20.29 9.61
CA GLY A 152 -10.19 21.40 10.54
C GLY A 152 -9.78 20.87 11.91
N ARG A 153 -8.72 21.46 12.44
CA ARG A 153 -8.25 21.65 13.82
C ARG A 153 -8.36 20.47 14.78
#